data_33846c089dcff3037977d208a433373d
#
_entry.id   33846c089dcff3037977d208a433373d
#
_cell.length_a   1.000
_cell.length_b   1.000
_cell.length_c   1.000
_cell.angle_alpha   90.00
_cell.angle_beta   90.00
_cell.angle_gamma   90.00
#
_symmetry.space_group_name_H-M   'P 1'
#
loop_
_entity.id
_entity.type
_entity.pdbx_description
1 polymer ?
#
loop_
_entity_poly.entity_id
_entity_poly.type
_entity_poly.pdbx_seq_one_letter_code
_entity_poly.pdbx_strand_id
1 'polypeptide(L)'
;MGHGYVVLVRFDPGFVADQGFVPEPLKGLFSGGFGTIMYVDYLSSDVGPYKELLFIPGLFAFGRKRYYSITKIYVSTEDSVVNGRNNWGIPKELSDFEVIRDQRTEIIRMSRGNRPCVELHFRSLPCSLPVTTALIPAGLRTLAHHHDGRTYLTTPRARGVVSPAHLTHALIDGSAFPDFNLGRILCSVSIPHFFMTFPRARIL
;
A
#
# COMPACT_ATOMS: atom_id res chain seq x y z
N MET A 1 15.23 3.18 0.72
CA MET A 1 15.15 4.25 -0.30
C MET A 1 14.43 3.70 -1.53
N GLY A 2 13.56 4.47 -2.14
CA GLY A 2 12.80 4.00 -3.31
C GLY A 2 12.03 5.13 -3.97
N HIS A 3 11.16 4.75 -4.91
CA HIS A 3 10.16 5.61 -5.54
C HIS A 3 8.83 4.86 -5.62
N GLY A 4 7.76 5.53 -6.03
CA GLY A 4 6.47 4.88 -6.17
C GLY A 4 5.33 5.83 -6.50
N TYR A 5 4.12 5.28 -6.39
CA TYR A 5 2.86 5.99 -6.62
C TYR A 5 1.89 5.72 -5.49
N VAL A 6 1.08 6.72 -5.18
CA VAL A 6 -0.03 6.60 -4.23
C VAL A 6 -1.30 7.08 -4.90
N VAL A 7 -2.33 6.27 -4.86
CA VAL A 7 -3.70 6.63 -5.26
C VAL A 7 -4.54 6.72 -4.01
N LEU A 8 -5.12 7.88 -3.75
CA LEU A 8 -6.04 8.12 -2.64
C LEU A 8 -7.47 7.88 -3.11
N VAL A 9 -8.19 7.01 -2.39
CA VAL A 9 -9.53 6.56 -2.78
C VAL A 9 -10.45 6.59 -1.57
N ARG A 10 -11.74 6.83 -1.79
CA ARG A 10 -12.78 6.63 -0.79
C ARG A 10 -13.64 5.45 -1.20
N PHE A 11 -13.75 4.47 -0.31
CA PHE A 11 -14.51 3.26 -0.53
C PHE A 11 -15.84 3.28 0.23
N ASP A 12 -16.82 2.63 -0.37
CA ASP A 12 -18.06 2.27 0.31
C ASP A 12 -17.81 1.11 1.30
N PRO A 13 -18.46 1.09 2.48
CA PRO A 13 -18.32 -0.01 3.43
C PRO A 13 -18.68 -1.39 2.86
N GLY A 14 -19.67 -1.47 1.96
CA GLY A 14 -20.03 -2.72 1.27
C GLY A 14 -18.89 -3.24 0.40
N PHE A 15 -18.26 -2.36 -0.40
CA PHE A 15 -17.08 -2.73 -1.18
C PHE A 15 -15.96 -3.29 -0.28
N VAL A 16 -15.69 -2.62 0.86
CA VAL A 16 -14.63 -3.08 1.76
C VAL A 16 -14.97 -4.45 2.35
N ALA A 17 -16.23 -4.68 2.72
CA ALA A 17 -16.68 -5.97 3.26
C ALA A 17 -16.54 -7.11 2.24
N ASP A 18 -16.92 -6.87 0.98
CA ASP A 18 -17.04 -7.90 -0.05
C ASP A 18 -15.75 -8.11 -0.84
N GLN A 19 -14.99 -7.02 -1.14
CA GLN A 19 -13.86 -7.01 -2.04
C GLN A 19 -12.58 -6.43 -1.45
N GLY A 20 -12.61 -6.01 -0.18
CA GLY A 20 -11.48 -5.38 0.51
C GLY A 20 -10.41 -6.36 1.00
N PHE A 21 -10.55 -7.66 0.76
CA PHE A 21 -9.66 -8.71 1.28
C PHE A 21 -9.45 -8.61 2.80
N VAL A 22 -10.50 -8.21 3.51
CA VAL A 22 -10.43 -7.97 4.96
C VAL A 22 -10.21 -9.30 5.70
N PRO A 23 -9.11 -9.43 6.48
CA PRO A 23 -8.86 -10.64 7.25
C PRO A 23 -9.91 -10.84 8.35
N GLU A 24 -10.18 -12.09 8.72
CA GLU A 24 -11.22 -12.47 9.69
C GLU A 24 -11.25 -11.60 10.95
N PRO A 25 -10.11 -11.31 11.63
CA PRO A 25 -10.13 -10.51 12.84
C PRO A 25 -10.59 -9.04 12.65
N LEU A 26 -10.64 -8.55 11.40
CA LEU A 26 -11.03 -7.18 11.07
C LEU A 26 -12.41 -7.09 10.40
N LYS A 27 -13.08 -8.21 10.11
CA LYS A 27 -14.43 -8.21 9.54
C LYS A 27 -15.41 -7.49 10.45
N GLY A 28 -16.25 -6.63 9.87
CA GLY A 28 -17.20 -5.79 10.59
C GLY A 28 -16.59 -4.61 11.38
N LEU A 29 -15.26 -4.46 11.39
CA LEU A 29 -14.58 -3.40 12.14
C LEU A 29 -14.18 -2.18 11.28
N PHE A 30 -14.51 -2.17 9.99
CA PHE A 30 -14.24 -1.03 9.12
C PHE A 30 -14.92 0.23 9.63
N SER A 31 -14.17 1.33 9.74
CA SER A 31 -14.61 2.59 10.35
C SER A 31 -14.54 3.77 9.39
N GLY A 32 -14.45 3.50 8.07
CA GLY A 32 -14.37 4.53 7.05
C GLY A 32 -12.96 5.14 6.90
N GLY A 33 -12.92 6.41 6.51
CA GLY A 33 -11.68 7.10 6.21
C GLY A 33 -11.30 7.05 4.74
N PHE A 34 -10.05 7.39 4.45
CA PHE A 34 -9.48 7.31 3.10
C PHE A 34 -8.68 6.04 2.95
N GLY A 35 -8.88 5.34 1.85
CA GLY A 35 -8.04 4.22 1.46
C GLY A 35 -6.91 4.67 0.55
N THR A 36 -5.90 3.83 0.42
CA THR A 36 -4.78 4.04 -0.50
C THR A 36 -4.41 2.77 -1.22
N ILE A 37 -4.07 2.92 -2.49
CA ILE A 37 -3.32 1.95 -3.26
C ILE A 37 -1.92 2.52 -3.42
N MET A 38 -0.90 1.74 -3.08
CA MET A 38 0.48 2.18 -3.21
C MET A 38 1.26 1.16 -4.01
N TYR A 39 1.93 1.63 -5.05
CA TYR A 39 3.03 0.91 -5.67
C TYR A 39 4.34 1.50 -5.16
N VAL A 40 5.27 0.65 -4.76
CA VAL A 40 6.58 1.03 -4.25
C VAL A 40 7.66 0.17 -4.88
N ASP A 41 8.70 0.82 -5.40
CA ASP A 41 9.93 0.17 -5.85
C ASP A 41 11.06 0.57 -4.90
N TYR A 42 11.41 -0.34 -4.00
CA TYR A 42 12.54 -0.15 -3.10
C TYR A 42 13.83 -0.47 -3.82
N LEU A 43 14.63 0.56 -4.08
CA LEU A 43 15.97 0.44 -4.67
C LEU A 43 16.98 -0.11 -3.66
N SER A 44 16.73 0.12 -2.38
CA SER A 44 17.49 -0.48 -1.28
C SER A 44 16.63 -0.60 -0.02
N SER A 45 16.80 -1.73 0.69
CA SER A 45 16.21 -2.01 2.00
C SER A 45 17.08 -3.01 2.76
N ASP A 46 16.72 -3.29 4.02
CA ASP A 46 17.44 -4.28 4.87
C ASP A 46 17.31 -5.73 4.33
N VAL A 47 16.38 -5.97 3.39
CA VAL A 47 16.16 -7.25 2.71
C VAL A 47 16.44 -7.17 1.20
N GLY A 48 17.31 -6.22 0.79
CA GLY A 48 17.61 -5.99 -0.63
C GLY A 48 16.55 -5.16 -1.36
N PRO A 49 16.72 -4.98 -2.68
CA PRO A 49 15.74 -4.29 -3.51
C PRO A 49 14.53 -5.18 -3.77
N TYR A 50 13.34 -4.59 -3.74
CA TYR A 50 12.09 -5.28 -4.09
C TYR A 50 10.98 -4.30 -4.47
N LYS A 51 9.95 -4.81 -5.12
CA LYS A 51 8.74 -4.07 -5.48
C LYS A 51 7.57 -4.51 -4.61
N GLU A 52 6.64 -3.60 -4.35
CA GLU A 52 5.39 -3.96 -3.66
C GLU A 52 4.20 -3.18 -4.24
N LEU A 53 3.04 -3.83 -4.23
CA LEU A 53 1.75 -3.25 -4.50
C LEU A 53 0.84 -3.56 -3.31
N LEU A 54 0.35 -2.53 -2.63
CA LEU A 54 -0.45 -2.68 -1.42
C LEU A 54 -1.77 -1.91 -1.48
N PHE A 55 -2.72 -2.42 -0.69
CA PHE A 55 -4.04 -1.85 -0.53
C PHE A 55 -4.36 -1.64 0.95
N ILE A 56 -4.79 -0.42 1.27
CA ILE A 56 -5.32 -0.01 2.57
C ILE A 56 -6.72 0.53 2.32
N PRO A 57 -7.81 -0.15 2.72
CA PRO A 57 -9.17 0.34 2.47
C PRO A 57 -9.55 1.56 3.29
N GLY A 58 -8.92 1.77 4.45
CA GLY A 58 -9.20 2.84 5.38
C GLY A 58 -8.90 2.43 6.82
N LEU A 59 -9.64 2.98 7.75
CA LEU A 59 -9.49 2.75 9.19
C LEU A 59 -10.33 1.56 9.67
N PHE A 60 -9.79 0.81 10.62
CA PHE A 60 -10.48 -0.24 11.35
C PHE A 60 -10.48 0.05 12.85
N ALA A 61 -11.52 -0.42 13.55
CA ALA A 61 -11.60 -0.32 14.99
C ALA A 61 -10.72 -1.36 15.68
N PHE A 62 -9.88 -0.91 16.61
CA PHE A 62 -9.06 -1.73 17.51
C PHE A 62 -9.37 -1.30 18.95
N GLY A 63 -10.42 -1.85 19.51
CA GLY A 63 -10.99 -1.38 20.77
C GLY A 63 -11.48 0.08 20.66
N ARG A 64 -10.95 0.97 21.51
CA ARG A 64 -11.32 2.39 21.49
C ARG A 64 -10.55 3.23 20.45
N LYS A 65 -9.59 2.66 19.75
CA LYS A 65 -8.75 3.36 18.76
C LYS A 65 -9.06 2.90 17.36
N ARG A 66 -8.70 3.70 16.38
CA ARG A 66 -8.83 3.39 14.96
C ARG A 66 -7.46 3.48 14.32
N TYR A 67 -7.11 2.49 13.49
CA TYR A 67 -5.86 2.42 12.78
C TYR A 67 -6.06 1.98 11.35
N TYR A 68 -5.16 2.37 10.47
CA TYR A 68 -5.09 1.82 9.14
C TYR A 68 -4.58 0.38 9.18
N SER A 69 -5.04 -0.43 8.23
CA SER A 69 -4.55 -1.80 8.06
C SER A 69 -4.36 -2.10 6.58
N ILE A 70 -3.22 -2.69 6.25
CA ILE A 70 -2.98 -3.23 4.92
C ILE A 70 -3.75 -4.55 4.86
N THR A 71 -4.75 -4.66 3.98
CA THR A 71 -5.56 -5.86 3.85
C THR A 71 -5.11 -6.74 2.69
N LYS A 72 -4.43 -6.17 1.69
CA LYS A 72 -3.81 -6.89 0.58
C LYS A 72 -2.48 -6.28 0.20
N ILE A 73 -1.47 -7.12 -0.03
CA ILE A 73 -0.15 -6.67 -0.46
C ILE A 73 0.61 -7.79 -1.15
N TYR A 74 1.20 -7.45 -2.29
CA TYR A 74 2.11 -8.30 -3.04
C TYR A 74 3.51 -7.70 -3.07
N VAL A 75 4.53 -8.56 -3.01
CA VAL A 75 5.95 -8.18 -3.05
C VAL A 75 6.73 -9.10 -3.99
N SER A 76 7.85 -8.61 -4.53
CA SER A 76 8.62 -9.33 -5.54
C SER A 76 9.71 -10.26 -4.98
N THR A 77 9.88 -10.36 -3.66
CA THR A 77 10.92 -11.21 -3.04
C THR A 77 10.41 -11.94 -1.81
N GLU A 78 10.85 -13.18 -1.63
CA GLU A 78 10.53 -14.01 -0.48
C GLU A 78 11.06 -13.41 0.83
N ASP A 79 12.26 -12.82 0.81
CA ASP A 79 12.84 -12.15 1.98
C ASP A 79 11.93 -11.02 2.48
N SER A 80 11.30 -10.27 1.57
CA SER A 80 10.32 -9.25 1.95
C SER A 80 9.04 -9.85 2.55
N VAL A 81 8.59 -11.03 2.06
CA VAL A 81 7.44 -11.75 2.63
C VAL A 81 7.73 -12.14 4.07
N VAL A 82 8.82 -12.86 4.30
CA VAL A 82 9.23 -13.34 5.64
C VAL A 82 9.42 -12.20 6.61
N ASN A 83 10.19 -11.19 6.19
CA ASN A 83 10.47 -10.00 7.02
C ASN A 83 9.19 -9.25 7.39
N GLY A 84 8.29 -9.05 6.42
CA GLY A 84 7.03 -8.30 6.63
C GLY A 84 6.06 -9.00 7.58
N ARG A 85 5.92 -10.31 7.46
CA ARG A 85 5.07 -11.13 8.33
C ARG A 85 5.61 -11.17 9.75
N ASN A 86 6.89 -11.49 9.92
CA ASN A 86 7.50 -11.70 11.23
C ASN A 86 7.63 -10.41 12.05
N ASN A 87 7.98 -9.29 11.42
CA ASN A 87 8.29 -8.05 12.15
C ASN A 87 7.08 -7.13 12.32
N TRP A 88 6.06 -7.23 11.43
CA TRP A 88 4.94 -6.28 11.42
C TRP A 88 3.57 -6.93 11.24
N GLY A 89 3.49 -8.25 11.11
CA GLY A 89 2.23 -8.96 10.88
C GLY A 89 1.55 -8.56 9.55
N ILE A 90 2.30 -8.00 8.59
CA ILE A 90 1.76 -7.55 7.30
C ILE A 90 1.51 -8.78 6.42
N PRO A 91 0.32 -8.94 5.80
CA PRO A 91 -0.07 -10.15 5.04
C PRO A 91 0.57 -10.17 3.64
N LYS A 92 1.90 -10.09 3.56
CA LYS A 92 2.64 -10.08 2.30
C LYS A 92 2.54 -11.42 1.58
N GLU A 93 2.31 -11.36 0.27
CA GLU A 93 2.32 -12.50 -0.66
C GLU A 93 3.32 -12.24 -1.78
N LEU A 94 3.94 -13.32 -2.29
CA LEU A 94 4.87 -13.23 -3.41
C LEU A 94 4.12 -13.02 -4.72
N SER A 95 4.68 -12.20 -5.61
CA SER A 95 4.16 -11.99 -6.96
C SER A 95 5.26 -11.47 -7.89
N ASP A 96 5.04 -11.59 -9.21
CA ASP A 96 5.96 -11.09 -10.23
C ASP A 96 5.59 -9.67 -10.61
N PHE A 97 6.61 -8.84 -10.88
CA PHE A 97 6.43 -7.46 -11.30
C PHE A 97 7.25 -7.15 -12.54
N GLU A 98 6.58 -6.60 -13.56
CA GLU A 98 7.19 -5.95 -14.71
C GLU A 98 6.94 -4.45 -14.64
N VAL A 99 7.96 -3.63 -14.87
CA VAL A 99 7.85 -2.17 -14.84
C VAL A 99 8.53 -1.58 -16.06
N ILE A 100 7.75 -0.82 -16.83
CA ILE A 100 8.21 -0.14 -18.03
C ILE A 100 8.18 1.36 -17.73
N ARG A 101 9.32 2.01 -17.90
CA ARG A 101 9.47 3.47 -17.69
C ARG A 101 9.83 4.16 -18.98
N ASP A 102 9.05 5.17 -19.31
CA ASP A 102 9.32 6.07 -20.42
C ASP A 102 9.09 7.52 -19.99
N GLN A 103 10.18 8.27 -19.83
CA GLN A 103 10.18 9.66 -19.36
C GLN A 103 9.35 9.86 -18.08
N ARG A 104 8.10 10.30 -18.21
CA ARG A 104 7.17 10.59 -17.11
C ARG A 104 6.04 9.58 -16.99
N THR A 105 6.04 8.58 -17.84
CA THR A 105 5.04 7.50 -17.83
C THR A 105 5.66 6.25 -17.25
N GLU A 106 4.94 5.58 -16.38
CA GLU A 106 5.33 4.29 -15.82
C GLU A 106 4.16 3.31 -15.92
N ILE A 107 4.42 2.15 -16.49
CA ILE A 107 3.49 1.03 -16.58
C ILE A 107 3.96 -0.02 -15.58
N ILE A 108 3.08 -0.40 -14.69
CA ILE A 108 3.32 -1.38 -13.65
C ILE A 108 2.39 -2.55 -13.90
N ARG A 109 2.96 -3.73 -14.10
CA ARG A 109 2.24 -4.99 -14.22
C ARG A 109 2.59 -5.91 -13.07
N MET A 110 1.59 -6.52 -12.48
CA MET A 110 1.75 -7.54 -11.46
C MET A 110 1.02 -8.80 -11.91
N SER A 111 1.71 -9.95 -11.80
CA SER A 111 1.19 -11.25 -12.20
C SER A 111 1.49 -12.32 -11.13
N ARG A 112 0.65 -13.35 -11.09
CA ARG A 112 0.86 -14.55 -10.27
C ARG A 112 1.10 -15.74 -11.20
N GLY A 113 2.37 -16.13 -11.30
CA GLY A 113 2.79 -17.02 -12.39
C GLY A 113 2.48 -16.39 -13.74
N ASN A 114 1.84 -17.12 -14.64
CA ASN A 114 1.50 -16.61 -15.97
C ASN A 114 0.19 -15.83 -16.06
N ARG A 115 -0.49 -15.56 -14.92
CA ARG A 115 -1.77 -14.85 -14.90
C ARG A 115 -1.56 -13.38 -14.58
N PRO A 116 -1.83 -12.45 -15.52
CA PRO A 116 -1.86 -11.02 -15.23
C PRO A 116 -2.97 -10.72 -14.22
N CYS A 117 -2.65 -9.96 -13.19
CA CYS A 117 -3.60 -9.60 -12.13
C CYS A 117 -3.87 -8.10 -12.05
N VAL A 118 -2.84 -7.27 -12.27
CA VAL A 118 -2.96 -5.82 -12.21
C VAL A 118 -2.08 -5.18 -13.28
N GLU A 119 -2.63 -4.18 -13.98
CA GLU A 119 -1.87 -3.27 -14.84
C GLU A 119 -2.27 -1.82 -14.51
N LEU A 120 -1.29 -0.99 -14.15
CA LEU A 120 -1.47 0.41 -13.80
C LEU A 120 -0.57 1.29 -14.66
N HIS A 121 -1.14 2.34 -15.27
CA HIS A 121 -0.36 3.33 -15.99
C HIS A 121 -0.43 4.68 -15.28
N PHE A 122 0.72 5.24 -14.95
CA PHE A 122 0.84 6.54 -14.33
C PHE A 122 1.57 7.52 -15.24
N ARG A 123 1.14 8.79 -15.20
CA ARG A 123 1.84 9.92 -15.82
C ARG A 123 2.10 10.99 -14.78
N SER A 124 3.37 11.21 -14.44
CA SER A 124 3.81 12.21 -13.47
C SER A 124 3.85 13.61 -14.08
N LEU A 125 3.50 14.64 -13.30
CA LEU A 125 3.62 16.05 -13.69
C LEU A 125 5.00 16.61 -13.29
N PRO A 126 5.45 17.69 -13.95
CA PRO A 126 6.81 18.22 -13.78
C PRO A 126 7.03 19.08 -12.52
N CYS A 127 6.05 19.18 -11.63
CA CYS A 127 6.19 19.93 -10.39
C CYS A 127 6.35 18.97 -9.21
N SER A 128 7.21 19.32 -8.27
CA SER A 128 7.44 18.49 -7.10
C SER A 128 7.64 19.34 -5.84
N LEU A 129 7.19 18.77 -4.70
CA LEU A 129 7.26 19.41 -3.38
C LEU A 129 7.90 18.44 -2.38
N PRO A 130 8.78 18.93 -1.49
CA PRO A 130 9.32 18.12 -0.41
C PRO A 130 8.21 17.84 0.62
N VAL A 131 8.17 16.59 1.11
CA VAL A 131 7.19 16.14 2.11
C VAL A 131 7.87 15.33 3.20
N THR A 132 7.27 15.37 4.40
CA THR A 132 7.68 14.52 5.51
C THR A 132 6.47 14.11 6.34
N THR A 133 6.44 12.84 6.73
CA THR A 133 5.42 12.33 7.66
C THR A 133 5.65 12.78 9.10
N ALA A 134 6.76 13.47 9.42
CA ALA A 134 7.01 14.01 10.74
C ALA A 134 5.95 15.03 11.18
N LEU A 135 5.33 15.72 10.23
CA LEU A 135 4.24 16.69 10.46
C LEU A 135 2.87 16.02 10.67
N ILE A 136 2.74 14.72 10.38
CA ILE A 136 1.49 13.98 10.54
C ILE A 136 1.46 13.37 11.95
N PRO A 137 0.41 13.59 12.74
CA PRO A 137 0.26 12.95 14.04
C PRO A 137 0.42 11.42 13.96
N ALA A 138 1.09 10.82 14.95
CA ALA A 138 1.38 9.39 14.94
C ALA A 138 0.12 8.52 14.76
N GLY A 139 -1.00 8.90 15.40
CA GLY A 139 -2.26 8.16 15.28
C GLY A 139 -2.81 8.08 13.85
N LEU A 140 -2.50 9.04 12.99
CA LEU A 140 -2.95 9.07 11.59
C LEU A 140 -2.03 8.31 10.62
N ARG A 141 -0.90 7.80 11.08
CA ARG A 141 0.05 7.02 10.27
C ARG A 141 0.43 5.69 10.92
N THR A 142 -0.19 5.34 12.04
CA THR A 142 0.00 4.04 12.69
C THR A 142 -0.80 3.00 11.91
N LEU A 143 -0.12 1.91 11.58
CA LEU A 143 -0.69 0.71 11.00
C LEU A 143 -0.90 -0.33 12.10
N ALA A 144 -2.00 -1.07 12.01
CA ALA A 144 -2.29 -2.19 12.89
C ALA A 144 -2.61 -3.43 12.06
N HIS A 145 -1.96 -4.54 12.39
CA HIS A 145 -2.19 -5.82 11.72
C HIS A 145 -2.42 -6.92 12.75
N HIS A 146 -3.28 -7.88 12.41
CA HIS A 146 -3.42 -9.12 13.16
C HIS A 146 -2.67 -10.25 12.47
N HIS A 147 -1.80 -10.93 13.20
CA HIS A 147 -1.07 -12.09 12.69
C HIS A 147 -0.78 -13.04 13.85
N ASP A 148 -1.06 -14.34 13.67
CA ASP A 148 -0.85 -15.39 14.68
C ASP A 148 -1.43 -15.05 16.07
N GLY A 149 -2.66 -14.55 16.10
CA GLY A 149 -3.36 -14.20 17.35
C GLY A 149 -2.83 -12.95 18.06
N ARG A 150 -1.89 -12.21 17.46
CA ARG A 150 -1.29 -11.00 18.02
C ARG A 150 -1.63 -9.77 17.20
N THR A 151 -1.64 -8.62 17.85
CA THR A 151 -1.80 -7.32 17.18
C THR A 151 -0.46 -6.61 17.10
N TYR A 152 -0.03 -6.29 15.89
CA TYR A 152 1.20 -5.57 15.59
C TYR A 152 0.87 -4.11 15.31
N LEU A 153 1.47 -3.17 16.05
CA LEU A 153 1.34 -1.74 15.81
C LEU A 153 2.68 -1.17 15.34
N THR A 154 2.69 -0.54 14.18
CA THR A 154 3.88 0.16 13.68
C THR A 154 3.54 1.57 13.22
N THR A 155 4.47 2.50 13.38
CA THR A 155 4.29 3.90 13.00
C THR A 155 5.41 4.32 12.06
N PRO A 156 5.27 4.06 10.75
CA PRO A 156 6.28 4.39 9.76
C PRO A 156 6.61 5.88 9.74
N ARG A 157 7.85 6.20 9.37
CA ARG A 157 8.31 7.56 9.12
C ARG A 157 8.90 7.63 7.74
N ALA A 158 8.51 8.63 6.98
CA ALA A 158 9.02 8.84 5.63
C ALA A 158 9.32 10.33 5.39
N ARG A 159 10.27 10.57 4.50
CA ARG A 159 10.56 11.87 3.91
C ARG A 159 10.89 11.67 2.44
N GLY A 160 10.54 12.63 1.61
CA GLY A 160 10.77 12.50 0.17
C GLY A 160 10.25 13.68 -0.59
N VAL A 161 9.99 13.44 -1.86
CA VAL A 161 9.43 14.42 -2.79
C VAL A 161 8.15 13.83 -3.37
N VAL A 162 7.11 14.65 -3.48
CA VAL A 162 5.82 14.29 -4.09
C VAL A 162 5.57 15.17 -5.30
N SER A 163 5.09 14.55 -6.38
CA SER A 163 4.62 15.22 -7.59
C SER A 163 3.19 14.78 -7.89
N PRO A 164 2.29 15.66 -8.34
CA PRO A 164 1.01 15.21 -8.85
C PRO A 164 1.19 14.20 -9.99
N ALA A 165 0.32 13.21 -10.05
CA ALA A 165 0.32 12.23 -11.12
C ALA A 165 -1.11 11.92 -11.56
N HIS A 166 -1.26 11.44 -12.78
CA HIS A 166 -2.51 10.90 -13.28
C HIS A 166 -2.40 9.37 -13.40
N LEU A 167 -3.33 8.65 -12.79
CA LEU A 167 -3.59 7.26 -13.12
C LEU A 167 -4.40 7.27 -14.42
N THR A 168 -3.75 6.90 -15.53
CA THR A 168 -4.34 6.98 -16.87
C THR A 168 -5.01 5.68 -17.30
N HIS A 169 -4.63 4.56 -16.68
CA HIS A 169 -5.20 3.23 -16.91
C HIS A 169 -5.07 2.38 -15.66
N ALA A 170 -6.09 1.59 -15.36
CA ALA A 170 -6.08 0.57 -14.33
C ALA A 170 -6.92 -0.63 -14.74
N LEU A 171 -6.28 -1.76 -14.97
CA LEU A 171 -6.91 -3.06 -15.20
C LEU A 171 -6.62 -3.95 -14.01
N ILE A 172 -7.67 -4.49 -13.37
CA ILE A 172 -7.54 -5.22 -12.11
C ILE A 172 -8.39 -6.47 -12.16
N ASP A 173 -7.76 -7.61 -11.89
CA ASP A 173 -8.48 -8.84 -11.57
C ASP A 173 -8.95 -8.79 -10.11
N GLY A 174 -10.22 -8.50 -9.90
CA GLY A 174 -10.84 -8.38 -8.58
C GLY A 174 -10.74 -9.63 -7.71
N SER A 175 -10.43 -10.79 -8.29
CA SER A 175 -10.19 -12.02 -7.54
C SER A 175 -8.78 -12.09 -6.94
N ALA A 176 -7.83 -11.30 -7.45
CA ALA A 176 -6.45 -11.26 -6.99
C ALA A 176 -6.14 -10.00 -6.17
N PHE A 177 -6.66 -8.86 -6.58
CA PHE A 177 -6.42 -7.56 -5.92
C PHE A 177 -7.72 -6.74 -5.92
N PRO A 178 -7.99 -5.92 -4.87
CA PRO A 178 -9.20 -5.10 -4.83
C PRO A 178 -9.34 -4.20 -6.06
N ASP A 179 -10.48 -4.28 -6.76
CA ASP A 179 -10.75 -3.40 -7.90
C ASP A 179 -11.12 -2.00 -7.40
N PHE A 180 -10.12 -1.20 -7.15
CA PHE A 180 -10.29 0.15 -6.63
C PHE A 180 -10.91 1.15 -7.61
N ASN A 181 -11.13 0.77 -8.90
CA ASN A 181 -11.93 1.56 -9.84
C ASN A 181 -13.39 1.69 -9.38
N LEU A 182 -13.86 0.75 -8.56
CA LEU A 182 -15.18 0.79 -7.92
C LEU A 182 -15.28 1.80 -6.77
N GLY A 183 -14.15 2.35 -6.32
CA GLY A 183 -14.11 3.43 -5.35
C GLY A 183 -14.09 4.81 -6.00
N ARG A 184 -14.24 5.85 -5.17
CA ARG A 184 -14.08 7.24 -5.62
C ARG A 184 -12.60 7.63 -5.51
N ILE A 185 -11.89 7.63 -6.64
CA ILE A 185 -10.51 8.13 -6.72
C ILE A 185 -10.54 9.64 -6.47
N LEU A 186 -9.74 10.12 -5.53
CA LEU A 186 -9.63 11.51 -5.14
C LEU A 186 -8.45 12.20 -5.80
N CYS A 187 -7.30 11.57 -5.76
CA CYS A 187 -6.08 12.03 -6.42
C CYS A 187 -5.08 10.88 -6.55
N SER A 188 -4.09 11.08 -7.40
CA SER A 188 -2.89 10.26 -7.44
C SER A 188 -1.63 11.13 -7.45
N VAL A 189 -0.57 10.60 -6.84
CA VAL A 189 0.72 11.26 -6.75
C VAL A 189 1.84 10.26 -7.07
N SER A 190 2.90 10.75 -7.68
CA SER A 190 4.18 10.05 -7.74
C SER A 190 5.08 10.52 -6.61
N ILE A 191 5.92 9.62 -6.14
CA ILE A 191 6.95 9.88 -5.15
C ILE A 191 8.28 9.52 -5.82
N PRO A 192 8.95 10.46 -6.53
CA PRO A 192 10.14 10.19 -7.33
C PRO A 192 11.29 9.62 -6.50
N HIS A 193 11.39 10.03 -5.24
CA HIS A 193 12.28 9.40 -4.27
C HIS A 193 11.78 9.61 -2.85
N PHE A 194 12.04 8.63 -2.00
CA PHE A 194 11.77 8.72 -0.57
C PHE A 194 12.78 7.91 0.24
N PHE A 195 12.86 8.29 1.52
CA PHE A 195 13.46 7.49 2.59
C PHE A 195 12.36 7.13 3.57
N MET A 196 12.24 5.84 3.89
CA MET A 196 11.24 5.36 4.84
C MET A 196 11.92 4.48 5.89
N THR A 197 11.48 4.64 7.14
CA THR A 197 11.86 3.79 8.25
C THR A 197 10.59 3.13 8.80
N PHE A 198 10.62 1.82 8.87
CA PHE A 198 9.64 1.00 9.56
C PHE A 198 10.22 0.57 10.90
N PRO A 199 9.85 1.20 12.02
CA PRO A 199 10.31 0.75 13.33
C PRO A 199 9.71 -0.64 13.64
N ARG A 200 10.38 -1.39 14.52
CA ARG A 200 9.82 -2.64 15.02
C ARG A 200 8.40 -2.43 15.53
N ALA A 201 7.52 -3.36 15.21
CA ALA A 201 6.15 -3.29 15.69
C ALA A 201 6.11 -3.51 17.21
N ARG A 202 5.22 -2.77 17.88
CA ARG A 202 4.80 -3.08 19.23
C ARG A 202 3.72 -4.16 19.14
N ILE A 203 3.92 -5.26 19.84
CA ILE A 203 2.96 -6.35 19.92
C ILE A 203 2.08 -6.13 21.15
N LEU A 204 0.76 -6.29 20.97
CA LEU A 204 -0.26 -6.20 22.01
C LEU A 204 -0.81 -7.58 22.33
#